data_2279d92670c0562d5793b70b5f95db51
#
_entry.id   2279d92670c0562d5793b70b5f95db51
#
_cell.length_a   1.000
_cell.length_b   1.000
_cell.length_c   1.000
_cell.angle_alpha   90.00
_cell.angle_beta   90.00
_cell.angle_gamma   90.00
#
_symmetry.space_group_name_H-M   'P 1'
#
loop_
_entity.id
_entity.type
_entity.pdbx_description
1 polymer ?
#
loop_
_entity_poly.entity_id
_entity_poly.type
_entity_poly.pdbx_seq_one_letter_code
_entity_poly.pdbx_strand_id
1 'polypeptide(L)'
;MASLGEKGIGAATLAALETVPRETFLPPDQRGRAYEDRPLAIGYGQTCSQPWIVAVAVQALELRPGASVLEVGAGSGYLAALLCAAGAGKVVAIEIVPVLAARARRNLDRAGVSGVVVMVGDGRLGAPGNAPFDAVIISAASATVPSALPSQVTDGGKLVLPLQGPHEERLWCLTRNGSDWSRQDLGECRFVPLLGQSEAAGTGPDPMGRPLP
;
A
#
# COMPACT_ATOMS: atom_id res chain seq x y z
N MET A 1 -1.53 7.81 -18.14
CA MET A 1 -1.86 6.36 -18.23
C MET A 1 -1.16 5.68 -19.41
N ALA A 2 -1.15 6.23 -20.64
CA ALA A 2 -0.43 5.63 -21.78
C ALA A 2 1.03 5.28 -21.47
N SER A 3 1.74 6.16 -20.76
CA SER A 3 3.15 5.91 -20.39
C SER A 3 3.37 4.71 -19.42
N LEU A 4 2.38 4.32 -18.64
CA LEU A 4 2.49 3.15 -17.75
C LEU A 4 2.37 1.82 -18.52
N GLY A 5 1.52 1.77 -19.54
CA GLY A 5 1.42 0.62 -20.45
C GLY A 5 2.73 0.35 -21.19
N GLU A 6 3.39 1.40 -21.66
CA GLU A 6 4.71 1.33 -22.31
C GLU A 6 5.81 0.82 -21.34
N LYS A 7 5.63 1.02 -20.04
CA LYS A 7 6.50 0.50 -18.96
C LYS A 7 6.15 -0.92 -18.50
N GLY A 8 5.28 -1.66 -19.21
CA GLY A 8 4.96 -3.06 -18.95
C GLY A 8 3.81 -3.29 -17.96
N ILE A 9 3.01 -2.27 -17.66
CA ILE A 9 1.80 -2.46 -16.85
C ILE A 9 0.68 -3.03 -17.72
N GLY A 10 0.12 -4.17 -17.27
CA GLY A 10 -0.93 -4.89 -17.98
C GLY A 10 -2.28 -4.20 -17.96
N ALA A 11 -3.14 -4.53 -18.93
CA ALA A 11 -4.43 -3.89 -19.16
C ALA A 11 -5.37 -3.91 -17.93
N ALA A 12 -5.40 -5.01 -17.16
CA ALA A 12 -6.24 -5.12 -15.97
C ALA A 12 -5.84 -4.11 -14.89
N THR A 13 -4.53 -3.94 -14.65
CA THR A 13 -4.01 -2.97 -13.67
C THR A 13 -4.24 -1.54 -14.15
N LEU A 14 -4.07 -1.27 -15.45
CA LEU A 14 -4.37 0.04 -16.04
C LEU A 14 -5.85 0.39 -15.87
N ALA A 15 -6.76 -0.54 -16.13
CA ALA A 15 -8.20 -0.35 -15.94
C ALA A 15 -8.55 -0.04 -14.46
N ALA A 16 -7.91 -0.73 -13.49
CA ALA A 16 -8.08 -0.42 -12.08
C ALA A 16 -7.62 1.01 -11.73
N LEU A 17 -6.47 1.43 -12.24
CA LEU A 17 -5.94 2.79 -12.06
C LEU A 17 -6.85 3.87 -12.68
N GLU A 18 -7.48 3.60 -13.82
CA GLU A 18 -8.43 4.50 -14.48
C GLU A 18 -9.75 4.62 -13.72
N THR A 19 -10.16 3.55 -13.03
CA THR A 19 -11.41 3.52 -12.24
C THR A 19 -11.30 4.34 -10.96
N VAL A 20 -10.10 4.48 -10.38
CA VAL A 20 -9.88 5.12 -9.08
C VAL A 20 -9.23 6.50 -9.25
N PRO A 21 -9.99 7.63 -9.15
CA PRO A 21 -9.44 8.98 -9.33
C PRO A 21 -8.52 9.34 -8.15
N ARG A 22 -7.20 9.36 -8.39
CA ARG A 22 -6.17 9.57 -7.36
C ARG A 22 -6.34 10.89 -6.61
N GLU A 23 -6.82 11.94 -7.27
CA GLU A 23 -7.08 13.26 -6.67
C GLU A 23 -8.08 13.22 -5.52
N THR A 24 -9.01 12.26 -5.50
CA THR A 24 -9.98 12.08 -4.40
C THR A 24 -9.28 11.72 -3.08
N PHE A 25 -8.10 11.09 -3.16
CA PHE A 25 -7.32 10.62 -2.03
C PHE A 25 -6.22 11.59 -1.59
N LEU A 26 -6.11 12.72 -2.26
CA LEU A 26 -5.05 13.72 -1.99
C LEU A 26 -5.58 14.95 -1.26
N PRO A 27 -4.73 15.59 -0.44
CA PRO A 27 -5.01 16.91 0.10
C PRO A 27 -5.28 17.93 -1.02
N PRO A 28 -6.06 19.00 -0.76
CA PRO A 28 -6.46 19.97 -1.78
C PRO A 28 -5.28 20.59 -2.56
N ASP A 29 -4.19 20.89 -1.88
CA ASP A 29 -2.95 21.47 -2.44
C ASP A 29 -2.16 20.51 -3.34
N GLN A 30 -2.40 19.20 -3.26
CA GLN A 30 -1.74 18.18 -4.07
C GLN A 30 -2.59 17.70 -5.25
N ARG A 31 -3.89 18.01 -5.31
CA ARG A 31 -4.82 17.47 -6.31
C ARG A 31 -4.45 17.81 -7.73
N GLY A 32 -3.95 19.05 -7.98
CA GLY A 32 -3.52 19.47 -9.31
C GLY A 32 -2.35 18.67 -9.88
N ARG A 33 -1.67 17.89 -9.01
CA ARG A 33 -0.50 17.06 -9.34
C ARG A 33 -0.79 15.56 -9.26
N ALA A 34 -2.07 15.19 -9.11
CA ALA A 34 -2.48 13.83 -8.83
C ALA A 34 -1.94 12.77 -9.80
N TYR A 35 -1.71 13.15 -11.06
CA TYR A 35 -1.26 12.25 -12.11
C TYR A 35 0.22 12.40 -12.49
N GLU A 36 0.98 13.20 -11.73
CA GLU A 36 2.44 13.19 -11.82
C GLU A 36 2.97 11.84 -11.31
N ASP A 37 3.94 11.24 -12.02
CA ASP A 37 4.55 9.96 -11.65
C ASP A 37 5.60 10.15 -10.55
N ARG A 38 5.12 10.55 -9.38
CA ARG A 38 5.90 10.81 -8.17
C ARG A 38 5.07 10.64 -6.89
N PRO A 39 5.72 10.40 -5.72
CA PRO A 39 5.03 10.43 -4.44
C PRO A 39 4.55 11.86 -4.12
N LEU A 40 3.39 11.99 -3.47
CA LEU A 40 2.79 13.25 -3.07
C LEU A 40 2.51 13.25 -1.57
N ALA A 41 2.86 14.33 -0.87
CA ALA A 41 2.69 14.46 0.57
C ALA A 41 1.22 14.39 0.97
N ILE A 42 0.92 13.61 2.03
CA ILE A 42 -0.42 13.52 2.64
C ILE A 42 -0.43 13.99 4.10
N GLY A 43 0.66 14.59 4.56
CA GLY A 43 0.87 15.03 5.93
C GLY A 43 1.49 13.94 6.82
N TYR A 44 1.87 14.33 8.04
CA TYR A 44 2.46 13.42 9.04
C TYR A 44 3.74 12.71 8.56
N GLY A 45 4.53 13.34 7.68
CA GLY A 45 5.71 12.74 7.08
C GLY A 45 5.40 11.61 6.09
N GLN A 46 4.12 11.39 5.73
CA GLN A 46 3.69 10.30 4.87
C GLN A 46 3.34 10.77 3.45
N THR A 47 3.33 9.84 2.50
CA THR A 47 3.07 10.12 1.09
C THR A 47 2.02 9.17 0.51
N CYS A 48 1.25 9.67 -0.47
CA CYS A 48 0.56 8.83 -1.44
C CYS A 48 1.58 8.41 -2.48
N SER A 49 1.85 7.13 -2.61
CA SER A 49 2.93 6.58 -3.44
C SER A 49 2.79 6.94 -4.92
N GLN A 50 3.92 6.91 -5.63
CA GLN A 50 4.04 7.15 -7.07
C GLN A 50 3.15 6.19 -7.87
N PRO A 51 2.40 6.64 -8.88
CA PRO A 51 1.51 5.79 -9.68
C PRO A 51 2.18 4.57 -10.29
N TRP A 52 3.39 4.71 -10.83
CA TRP A 52 4.10 3.59 -11.43
C TRP A 52 4.42 2.49 -10.42
N ILE A 53 4.97 2.84 -9.25
CA ILE A 53 5.34 1.83 -8.23
C ILE A 53 4.11 1.13 -7.64
N VAL A 54 3.00 1.86 -7.49
CA VAL A 54 1.71 1.29 -7.07
C VAL A 54 1.20 0.30 -8.12
N ALA A 55 1.27 0.67 -9.41
CA ALA A 55 0.87 -0.20 -10.51
C ALA A 55 1.68 -1.51 -10.54
N VAL A 56 3.01 -1.42 -10.39
CA VAL A 56 3.91 -2.58 -10.31
C VAL A 56 3.53 -3.47 -9.12
N ALA A 57 3.30 -2.88 -7.95
CA ALA A 57 2.95 -3.61 -6.74
C ALA A 57 1.59 -4.33 -6.88
N VAL A 58 0.55 -3.63 -7.36
CA VAL A 58 -0.78 -4.22 -7.58
C VAL A 58 -0.74 -5.34 -8.63
N GLN A 59 -0.02 -5.12 -9.73
CA GLN A 59 0.13 -6.15 -10.78
C GLN A 59 0.82 -7.41 -10.24
N ALA A 60 1.85 -7.26 -9.42
CA ALA A 60 2.60 -8.38 -8.87
C ALA A 60 1.77 -9.26 -7.91
N LEU A 61 0.71 -8.72 -7.32
CA LEU A 61 -0.20 -9.49 -6.47
C LEU A 61 -1.03 -10.52 -7.25
N GLU A 62 -1.28 -10.31 -8.55
CA GLU A 62 -2.08 -11.21 -9.41
C GLU A 62 -3.41 -11.59 -8.74
N LEU A 63 -4.13 -10.60 -8.23
CA LEU A 63 -5.35 -10.81 -7.46
C LEU A 63 -6.41 -11.56 -8.26
N ARG A 64 -6.97 -12.61 -7.66
CA ARG A 64 -8.16 -13.28 -8.18
C ARG A 64 -9.40 -12.52 -7.73
N PRO A 65 -10.49 -12.56 -8.51
CA PRO A 65 -11.76 -11.98 -8.10
C PRO A 65 -12.19 -12.52 -6.72
N GLY A 66 -12.51 -11.60 -5.80
CA GLY A 66 -12.92 -11.95 -4.44
C GLY A 66 -11.78 -12.14 -3.43
N ALA A 67 -10.51 -11.95 -3.82
CA ALA A 67 -9.35 -12.11 -2.95
C ALA A 67 -9.46 -11.31 -1.65
N SER A 68 -8.97 -11.91 -0.55
CA SER A 68 -8.79 -11.25 0.75
C SER A 68 -7.39 -10.64 0.82
N VAL A 69 -7.28 -9.34 1.07
CA VAL A 69 -6.01 -8.62 1.05
C VAL A 69 -5.77 -7.88 2.36
N LEU A 70 -4.54 -7.95 2.88
CA LEU A 70 -4.05 -7.09 3.95
C LEU A 70 -3.17 -5.99 3.34
N GLU A 71 -3.50 -4.74 3.62
CA GLU A 71 -2.66 -3.57 3.35
C GLU A 71 -2.06 -3.04 4.66
N VAL A 72 -0.74 -2.89 4.70
CA VAL A 72 -0.01 -2.26 5.79
C VAL A 72 0.47 -0.89 5.34
N GLY A 73 0.00 0.17 6.00
CA GLY A 73 0.22 1.56 5.62
C GLY A 73 -0.88 2.10 4.71
N ALA A 74 -2.13 2.19 5.21
CA ALA A 74 -3.27 2.66 4.42
C ALA A 74 -3.13 4.11 3.90
N GLY A 75 -2.40 4.95 4.63
CA GLY A 75 -2.12 6.33 4.23
C GLY A 75 -3.38 7.12 3.90
N SER A 76 -3.57 7.42 2.62
CA SER A 76 -4.75 8.15 2.12
C SER A 76 -5.95 7.23 1.79
N GLY A 77 -5.76 5.91 1.74
CA GLY A 77 -6.75 4.92 1.28
C GLY A 77 -6.72 4.66 -0.24
N TYR A 78 -5.80 5.29 -0.97
CA TYR A 78 -5.73 5.17 -2.43
C TYR A 78 -5.42 3.74 -2.88
N LEU A 79 -4.42 3.09 -2.26
CA LEU A 79 -4.06 1.72 -2.61
C LEU A 79 -5.18 0.74 -2.24
N ALA A 80 -5.85 0.91 -1.07
CA ALA A 80 -7.01 0.09 -0.72
C ALA A 80 -8.11 0.14 -1.79
N ALA A 81 -8.40 1.35 -2.31
CA ALA A 81 -9.37 1.52 -3.40
C ALA A 81 -8.91 0.81 -4.69
N LEU A 82 -7.63 0.91 -5.03
CA LEU A 82 -7.06 0.22 -6.19
C LEU A 82 -7.11 -1.30 -6.05
N LEU A 83 -6.85 -1.85 -4.86
CA LEU A 83 -6.94 -3.29 -4.59
C LEU A 83 -8.36 -3.80 -4.83
N CYS A 84 -9.39 -3.04 -4.40
CA CYS A 84 -10.79 -3.37 -4.70
C CYS A 84 -11.06 -3.31 -6.21
N ALA A 85 -10.61 -2.26 -6.91
CA ALA A 85 -10.76 -2.12 -8.35
C ALA A 85 -10.01 -3.22 -9.13
N ALA A 86 -8.91 -3.75 -8.57
CA ALA A 86 -8.13 -4.86 -9.12
C ALA A 86 -8.72 -6.24 -8.80
N GLY A 87 -9.88 -6.32 -8.11
CA GLY A 87 -10.61 -7.58 -7.88
C GLY A 87 -10.60 -8.10 -6.44
N ALA A 88 -10.01 -7.40 -5.47
CA ALA A 88 -10.12 -7.79 -4.07
C ALA A 88 -11.59 -7.71 -3.61
N GLY A 89 -12.09 -8.78 -2.99
CA GLY A 89 -13.43 -8.82 -2.39
C GLY A 89 -13.45 -8.24 -0.98
N LYS A 90 -12.32 -8.31 -0.28
CA LYS A 90 -12.13 -7.75 1.06
C LYS A 90 -10.72 -7.20 1.21
N VAL A 91 -10.61 -5.97 1.69
CA VAL A 91 -9.33 -5.35 2.06
C VAL A 91 -9.36 -4.98 3.55
N VAL A 92 -8.39 -5.46 4.31
CA VAL A 92 -8.10 -4.97 5.66
C VAL A 92 -6.88 -4.05 5.54
N ALA A 93 -7.05 -2.76 5.81
CA ALA A 93 -6.00 -1.76 5.70
C ALA A 93 -5.61 -1.25 7.09
N ILE A 94 -4.34 -1.38 7.47
CA ILE A 94 -3.83 -0.93 8.77
C ILE A 94 -3.05 0.36 8.58
N GLU A 95 -3.36 1.34 9.44
CA GLU A 95 -2.66 2.62 9.48
C GLU A 95 -2.24 2.95 10.92
N ILE A 96 -0.96 3.29 11.11
CA ILE A 96 -0.44 3.56 12.45
C ILE A 96 -0.78 4.98 12.92
N VAL A 97 -0.98 5.94 11.98
CA VAL A 97 -1.34 7.33 12.27
C VAL A 97 -2.86 7.48 12.30
N PRO A 98 -3.50 7.67 13.50
CA PRO A 98 -4.96 7.67 13.62
C PRO A 98 -5.66 8.70 12.74
N VAL A 99 -5.05 9.88 12.55
CA VAL A 99 -5.61 10.95 11.70
C VAL A 99 -5.62 10.55 10.23
N LEU A 100 -4.59 9.85 9.75
CA LEU A 100 -4.54 9.30 8.39
C LEU A 100 -5.56 8.18 8.22
N ALA A 101 -5.69 7.26 9.18
CA ALA A 101 -6.72 6.22 9.15
C ALA A 101 -8.13 6.81 9.04
N ALA A 102 -8.44 7.85 9.82
CA ALA A 102 -9.71 8.56 9.73
C ALA A 102 -9.91 9.26 8.38
N ARG A 103 -8.83 9.80 7.81
CA ARG A 103 -8.85 10.41 6.47
C ARG A 103 -9.06 9.34 5.38
N ALA A 104 -8.38 8.21 5.46
CA ALA A 104 -8.55 7.09 4.54
C ALA A 104 -10.01 6.63 4.48
N ARG A 105 -10.66 6.42 5.63
CA ARG A 105 -12.09 6.08 5.68
C ARG A 105 -12.96 7.09 4.93
N ARG A 106 -12.80 8.38 5.25
CA ARG A 106 -13.55 9.45 4.56
C ARG A 106 -13.30 9.52 3.05
N ASN A 107 -12.08 9.26 2.61
CA ASN A 107 -11.75 9.25 1.19
C ASN A 107 -12.39 8.06 0.48
N LEU A 108 -12.34 6.87 1.09
CA LEU A 108 -12.98 5.66 0.59
C LEU A 108 -14.50 5.83 0.50
N ASP A 109 -15.15 6.37 1.55
CA ASP A 109 -16.58 6.69 1.55
C ASP A 109 -16.95 7.68 0.43
N ARG A 110 -16.15 8.75 0.27
CA ARG A 110 -16.34 9.75 -0.79
C ARG A 110 -16.16 9.17 -2.19
N ALA A 111 -15.25 8.20 -2.34
CA ALA A 111 -15.02 7.50 -3.60
C ALA A 111 -16.05 6.38 -3.86
N GLY A 112 -16.97 6.11 -2.93
CA GLY A 112 -17.97 5.05 -3.05
C GLY A 112 -17.36 3.63 -2.99
N VAL A 113 -16.16 3.48 -2.41
CA VAL A 113 -15.47 2.19 -2.32
C VAL A 113 -16.00 1.41 -1.12
N SER A 114 -16.50 0.22 -1.38
CA SER A 114 -16.93 -0.77 -0.37
C SER A 114 -15.92 -1.91 -0.24
N GLY A 115 -16.05 -2.73 0.80
CA GLY A 115 -15.18 -3.91 0.99
C GLY A 115 -13.86 -3.60 1.70
N VAL A 116 -13.62 -2.35 2.14
CA VAL A 116 -12.42 -1.95 2.86
C VAL A 116 -12.72 -1.71 4.34
N VAL A 117 -11.94 -2.34 5.22
CA VAL A 117 -11.93 -2.07 6.66
C VAL A 117 -10.61 -1.41 7.02
N VAL A 118 -10.64 -0.14 7.44
CA VAL A 118 -9.43 0.57 7.88
C VAL A 118 -9.31 0.46 9.40
N MET A 119 -8.19 -0.08 9.88
CA MET A 119 -7.85 -0.26 11.29
C MET A 119 -6.73 0.69 11.71
N VAL A 120 -6.77 1.20 12.93
CA VAL A 120 -5.64 1.91 13.54
C VAL A 120 -4.80 0.89 14.29
N GLY A 121 -3.49 0.81 13.98
CA GLY A 121 -2.62 -0.14 14.67
C GLY A 121 -1.23 -0.26 14.06
N ASP A 122 -0.42 -1.09 14.70
CA ASP A 122 0.90 -1.45 14.21
C ASP A 122 0.79 -2.53 13.13
N GLY A 123 1.00 -2.13 11.88
CA GLY A 123 0.89 -3.02 10.72
C GLY A 123 1.91 -4.17 10.70
N ARG A 124 3.00 -4.07 11.48
CA ARG A 124 3.99 -5.15 11.63
C ARG A 124 3.38 -6.41 12.26
N LEU A 125 2.29 -6.26 13.02
CA LEU A 125 1.55 -7.34 13.65
C LEU A 125 0.53 -7.98 12.70
N GLY A 126 0.20 -7.31 11.60
CA GLY A 126 -0.87 -7.71 10.70
C GLY A 126 -2.26 -7.64 11.34
N ALA A 127 -3.15 -8.50 10.85
CA ALA A 127 -4.52 -8.62 11.34
C ALA A 127 -4.90 -10.10 11.53
N PRO A 128 -4.34 -10.78 12.54
CA PRO A 128 -4.51 -12.24 12.71
C PRO A 128 -5.97 -12.68 12.86
N GLY A 129 -6.84 -11.83 13.41
CA GLY A 129 -8.28 -12.10 13.49
C GLY A 129 -9.03 -12.05 12.15
N ASN A 130 -8.37 -11.58 11.08
CA ASN A 130 -8.91 -11.51 9.72
C ASN A 130 -8.18 -12.45 8.75
N ALA A 131 -7.07 -13.06 9.19
CA ALA A 131 -6.26 -14.00 8.42
C ALA A 131 -7.02 -15.34 8.16
N PRO A 132 -6.62 -16.13 7.15
CA PRO A 132 -5.53 -15.86 6.24
C PRO A 132 -5.90 -14.90 5.09
N PHE A 133 -4.88 -14.32 4.45
CA PHE A 133 -5.01 -13.41 3.31
C PHE A 133 -4.42 -14.06 2.04
N ASP A 134 -5.07 -13.86 0.90
CA ASP A 134 -4.54 -14.25 -0.41
C ASP A 134 -3.35 -13.38 -0.82
N ALA A 135 -3.34 -12.13 -0.35
CA ALA A 135 -2.24 -11.23 -0.57
C ALA A 135 -2.01 -10.29 0.61
N VAL A 136 -0.75 -9.92 0.83
CA VAL A 136 -0.32 -8.89 1.78
C VAL A 136 0.52 -7.87 1.02
N ILE A 137 0.25 -6.59 1.22
CA ILE A 137 1.05 -5.50 0.65
C ILE A 137 1.46 -4.52 1.73
N ILE A 138 2.74 -4.15 1.75
CA ILE A 138 3.30 -3.19 2.70
C ILE A 138 3.75 -1.95 1.95
N SER A 139 3.19 -0.80 2.31
CA SER A 139 3.45 0.51 1.68
C SER A 139 4.47 1.35 2.46
N ALA A 140 5.38 0.69 3.17
CA ALA A 140 6.46 1.30 3.95
C ALA A 140 7.69 0.40 3.98
N ALA A 141 8.89 0.98 3.94
CA ALA A 141 10.14 0.23 3.88
C ALA A 141 10.57 -0.33 5.24
N SER A 142 11.06 -1.54 5.26
CA SER A 142 11.66 -2.17 6.43
C SER A 142 12.96 -2.91 6.08
N ALA A 143 13.79 -3.14 7.10
CA ALA A 143 15.03 -3.91 6.90
C ALA A 143 14.76 -5.40 6.66
N THR A 144 13.66 -5.92 7.20
CA THR A 144 13.28 -7.35 7.12
C THR A 144 11.77 -7.49 6.95
N VAL A 145 11.32 -8.65 6.51
CA VAL A 145 9.89 -9.01 6.53
C VAL A 145 9.41 -9.05 7.99
N PRO A 146 8.36 -8.30 8.37
CA PRO A 146 7.82 -8.38 9.73
C PRO A 146 7.39 -9.80 10.06
N SER A 147 7.90 -10.36 11.16
CA SER A 147 7.81 -11.78 11.48
C SER A 147 6.40 -12.34 11.64
N ALA A 148 5.41 -11.49 11.97
CA ALA A 148 4.02 -11.91 12.13
C ALA A 148 3.28 -12.07 10.79
N LEU A 149 3.75 -11.47 9.70
CA LEU A 149 3.00 -11.42 8.43
C LEU A 149 3.04 -12.72 7.62
N PRO A 150 4.18 -13.44 7.51
CA PRO A 150 4.24 -14.67 6.71
C PRO A 150 3.21 -15.73 7.11
N SER A 151 2.93 -15.86 8.41
CA SER A 151 1.94 -16.83 8.91
C SER A 151 0.49 -16.49 8.54
N GLN A 152 0.23 -15.24 8.13
CA GLN A 152 -1.09 -14.74 7.77
C GLN A 152 -1.38 -14.81 6.27
N VAL A 153 -0.44 -15.28 5.45
CA VAL A 153 -0.58 -15.45 4.00
C VAL A 153 -1.02 -16.88 3.69
N THR A 154 -1.98 -17.08 2.79
CA THR A 154 -2.39 -18.41 2.30
C THR A 154 -1.25 -19.13 1.57
N ASP A 155 -1.32 -20.43 1.42
CA ASP A 155 -0.46 -21.16 0.48
C ASP A 155 -0.75 -20.70 -0.95
N GLY A 156 0.29 -20.45 -1.75
CA GLY A 156 0.19 -19.78 -3.06
C GLY A 156 -0.06 -18.27 -2.98
N GLY A 157 -0.28 -17.71 -1.78
CA GLY A 157 -0.50 -16.28 -1.56
C GLY A 157 0.77 -15.45 -1.69
N LYS A 158 0.61 -14.15 -1.86
CA LYS A 158 1.70 -13.22 -2.16
C LYS A 158 1.89 -12.17 -1.08
N LEU A 159 3.14 -11.77 -0.87
CA LEU A 159 3.52 -10.68 0.01
C LEU A 159 4.42 -9.72 -0.77
N VAL A 160 3.95 -8.47 -1.00
CA VAL A 160 4.70 -7.43 -1.70
C VAL A 160 5.14 -6.37 -0.71
N LEU A 161 6.45 -6.07 -0.70
CA LEU A 161 7.01 -5.10 0.23
C LEU A 161 8.32 -4.49 -0.28
N PRO A 162 8.62 -3.22 0.11
CA PRO A 162 9.95 -2.65 -0.04
C PRO A 162 10.87 -3.13 1.08
N LEU A 163 12.04 -3.66 0.71
CA LEU A 163 13.09 -4.03 1.65
C LEU A 163 14.32 -3.15 1.43
N GLN A 164 14.89 -2.70 2.55
CA GLN A 164 16.13 -1.95 2.57
C GLN A 164 17.30 -2.89 2.30
N GLY A 165 18.09 -2.57 1.27
CA GLY A 165 19.36 -3.22 0.98
C GLY A 165 20.54 -2.39 1.47
N PRO A 166 21.79 -2.88 1.27
CA PRO A 166 23.00 -2.15 1.69
C PRO A 166 23.21 -0.80 0.99
N HIS A 167 22.72 -0.66 -0.23
CA HIS A 167 22.92 0.52 -1.08
C HIS A 167 21.62 1.12 -1.61
N GLU A 168 20.57 0.31 -1.75
CA GLU A 168 19.31 0.69 -2.36
C GLU A 168 18.15 -0.05 -1.71
N GLU A 169 16.95 0.50 -1.86
CA GLU A 169 15.70 -0.10 -1.46
C GLU A 169 15.04 -0.73 -2.68
N ARG A 170 14.60 -1.99 -2.55
CA ARG A 170 14.00 -2.75 -3.65
C ARG A 170 12.63 -3.27 -3.28
N LEU A 171 11.71 -3.20 -4.24
CA LEU A 171 10.38 -3.80 -4.10
C LEU A 171 10.47 -5.30 -4.42
N TRP A 172 9.99 -6.12 -3.50
CA TRP A 172 9.97 -7.58 -3.63
C TRP A 172 8.57 -8.12 -3.65
N CYS A 173 8.33 -9.14 -4.48
CA CYS A 173 7.18 -10.01 -4.39
C CYS A 173 7.64 -11.38 -3.89
N LEU A 174 7.10 -11.79 -2.75
CA LEU A 174 7.32 -13.10 -2.14
C LEU A 174 6.07 -13.94 -2.35
N THR A 175 6.23 -15.17 -2.87
CA THR A 175 5.12 -16.13 -3.04
C THR A 175 5.33 -17.31 -2.10
N ARG A 176 4.32 -17.62 -1.30
CA ARG A 176 4.35 -18.76 -0.38
C ARG A 176 4.14 -20.06 -1.13
N ASN A 177 4.99 -21.06 -0.86
CA ASN A 177 4.95 -22.40 -1.44
C ASN A 177 5.07 -23.42 -0.28
N GLY A 178 3.96 -23.69 0.41
CA GLY A 178 3.95 -24.49 1.64
C GLY A 178 4.75 -23.82 2.76
N SER A 179 5.87 -24.43 3.16
CA SER A 179 6.82 -23.88 4.14
C SER A 179 7.84 -22.91 3.53
N ASP A 180 8.01 -22.94 2.21
CA ASP A 180 9.04 -22.19 1.49
C ASP A 180 8.47 -20.91 0.88
N TRP A 181 9.38 -20.02 0.45
CA TRP A 181 9.04 -18.78 -0.21
C TRP A 181 9.93 -18.57 -1.43
N SER A 182 9.32 -18.41 -2.59
CA SER A 182 10.02 -17.86 -3.76
C SER A 182 9.96 -16.33 -3.72
N ARG A 183 10.96 -15.68 -4.35
CA ARG A 183 11.04 -14.22 -4.39
C ARG A 183 11.30 -13.72 -5.80
N GLN A 184 10.65 -12.62 -6.16
CA GLN A 184 10.84 -11.89 -7.40
C GLN A 184 11.19 -10.45 -7.07
N ASP A 185 12.25 -9.96 -7.69
CA ASP A 185 12.65 -8.56 -7.63
C ASP A 185 11.81 -7.75 -8.62
N LEU A 186 11.10 -6.73 -8.12
CA LEU A 186 10.23 -5.86 -8.90
C LEU A 186 10.91 -4.52 -9.27
N GLY A 187 12.15 -4.32 -8.84
CA GLY A 187 12.94 -3.15 -9.14
C GLY A 187 13.21 -2.22 -7.96
N GLU A 188 13.99 -1.19 -8.24
CA GLU A 188 14.36 -0.16 -7.28
C GLU A 188 13.14 0.70 -6.89
N CYS A 189 13.07 1.07 -5.61
CA CYS A 189 11.99 1.88 -5.08
C CYS A 189 12.47 2.77 -3.94
N ARG A 190 11.59 3.65 -3.47
CA ARG A 190 11.81 4.46 -2.27
C ARG A 190 10.49 4.68 -1.54
N PHE A 191 10.44 4.25 -0.30
CA PHE A 191 9.27 4.39 0.57
C PHE A 191 9.62 5.10 1.88
N VAL A 192 8.60 5.60 2.57
CA VAL A 192 8.72 6.02 3.97
C VAL A 192 9.03 4.81 4.86
N PRO A 193 9.72 4.97 6.00
CA PRO A 193 10.01 3.85 6.89
C PRO A 193 8.75 3.24 7.50
N LEU A 194 8.76 1.92 7.69
CA LEU A 194 7.71 1.19 8.41
C LEU A 194 7.82 1.46 9.91
N LEU A 195 6.92 2.30 10.43
CA LEU A 195 6.92 2.72 11.82
C LEU A 195 6.28 1.69 12.74
N GLY A 196 6.79 1.61 13.98
CA GLY A 196 6.16 0.93 15.08
C GLY A 196 5.44 1.88 16.05
N GLN A 197 4.72 1.33 17.04
CA GLN A 197 3.93 2.15 17.99
C GLN A 197 4.74 3.21 18.73
N SER A 198 5.98 2.90 19.13
CA SER A 198 6.86 3.85 19.83
C SER A 198 7.34 4.99 18.93
N GLU A 199 7.47 4.75 17.63
CA GLU A 199 7.96 5.71 16.63
C GLU A 199 6.82 6.61 16.12
N ALA A 200 5.61 6.06 16.01
CA ALA A 200 4.42 6.80 15.58
C ALA A 200 4.00 7.90 16.57
N ALA A 201 4.30 7.73 17.86
CA ALA A 201 4.01 8.74 18.89
C ALA A 201 4.79 10.05 18.70
N GLY A 202 5.90 10.01 17.94
CA GLY A 202 6.71 11.17 17.58
C GLY A 202 6.26 11.92 16.32
N THR A 203 5.35 11.34 15.53
CA THR A 203 4.81 11.97 14.32
C THR A 203 3.65 12.92 14.67
N GLY A 204 3.98 14.04 15.37
CA GLY A 204 3.03 15.11 15.61
C GLY A 204 2.61 15.80 14.30
N PRO A 205 1.51 16.56 14.29
CA PRO A 205 1.13 17.32 13.11
C PRO A 205 2.25 18.32 12.79
N ASP A 206 2.86 18.19 11.61
CA ASP A 206 3.56 19.31 11.01
C ASP A 206 2.48 20.36 10.68
N PRO A 207 2.46 21.52 11.36
CA PRO A 207 1.45 22.56 11.13
C PRO A 207 1.52 23.16 9.72
N MET A 208 2.54 22.85 8.94
CA MET A 208 2.76 23.39 7.59
C MET A 208 3.00 22.33 6.51
N GLY A 209 2.84 21.03 6.80
CA GLY A 209 3.00 19.95 5.81
C GLY A 209 4.41 19.83 5.22
N ARG A 210 5.43 20.32 5.93
CA ARG A 210 6.81 20.24 5.46
C ARG A 210 7.40 18.87 5.78
N PRO A 211 8.25 18.30 4.91
CA PRO A 211 9.01 17.11 5.26
C PRO A 211 9.90 17.44 6.46
N LEU A 212 9.90 16.58 7.47
CA LEU A 212 10.90 16.63 8.54
C LEU A 212 12.28 16.39 7.92
N PRO A 213 13.32 17.02 8.46
CA PRO A 213 14.68 16.94 7.94
C PRO A 213 15.23 15.52 7.93
#